data_b8d5bb0297f66839ee79339d53173da2
#
_entry.id   b8d5bb0297f66839ee79339d53173da2
#
_cell.length_a   1.000
_cell.length_b   1.000
_cell.length_c   1.000
_cell.angle_alpha   90.00
_cell.angle_beta   90.00
_cell.angle_gamma   90.00
#
_symmetry.space_group_name_H-M   'P 1'
#
loop_
_entity.id
_entity.type
_entity.pdbx_description
1 polymer ?
#
loop_
_entity_poly.entity_id
_entity_poly.type
_entity_poly.pdbx_seq_one_letter_code
_entity_poly.pdbx_strand_id
1 'polypeptide(L)'
;MDRITRVGVSLEPELLDRFDRYMHKKGYTNRSQALRDLLRKTLMEAELADGRVSGEVVATLTIVYAHSSGVTERLLKLQHGHHHGISSTTHIHVDSRTCLEVLVLKGSAEEVRHVADSIRTVKGVQHGELVTIKVRDARRRRR
;
A
#
# COMPACT_ATOMS: atom_id res chain seq x y z
N MET A 1 5.38 -26.34 5.56
CA MET A 1 5.60 -26.14 4.12
C MET A 1 4.26 -25.80 3.49
N ASP A 2 4.16 -24.65 2.86
CA ASP A 2 2.96 -24.29 2.12
C ASP A 2 2.85 -25.25 0.91
N ARG A 3 1.83 -26.07 0.90
CA ARG A 3 1.57 -27.05 -0.17
C ARG A 3 1.24 -26.29 -1.45
N ILE A 4 2.09 -26.41 -2.47
CA ILE A 4 1.86 -25.81 -3.78
C ILE A 4 0.97 -26.74 -4.60
N THR A 5 -0.17 -26.20 -5.04
CA THR A 5 -1.04 -26.87 -6.01
C THR A 5 -0.75 -26.35 -7.41
N ARG A 6 -0.57 -27.26 -8.37
CA ARG A 6 -0.39 -26.89 -9.79
C ARG A 6 -1.76 -26.64 -10.43
N VAL A 7 -1.87 -25.51 -11.12
CA VAL A 7 -3.08 -25.11 -11.85
C VAL A 7 -2.67 -24.77 -13.28
N GLY A 8 -3.42 -25.31 -14.26
CA GLY A 8 -3.30 -24.91 -15.65
C GLY A 8 -4.20 -23.73 -15.97
N VAL A 9 -3.68 -22.73 -16.70
CA VAL A 9 -4.42 -21.56 -17.16
C VAL A 9 -4.28 -21.46 -18.66
N SER A 10 -5.40 -21.32 -19.38
CA SER A 10 -5.40 -21.04 -20.82
C SER A 10 -5.49 -19.54 -21.03
N LEU A 11 -4.63 -19.00 -21.87
CA LEU A 11 -4.59 -17.56 -22.19
C LEU A 11 -4.63 -17.42 -23.73
N GLU A 12 -5.25 -16.35 -24.19
CA GLU A 12 -5.16 -15.96 -25.59
C GLU A 12 -3.70 -15.61 -25.93
N PRO A 13 -3.22 -15.92 -27.16
CA PRO A 13 -1.85 -15.66 -27.55
C PRO A 13 -1.39 -14.22 -27.33
N GLU A 14 -2.24 -13.25 -27.65
CA GLU A 14 -1.95 -11.83 -27.48
C GLU A 14 -1.78 -11.45 -25.98
N LEU A 15 -2.62 -12.01 -25.10
CA LEU A 15 -2.52 -11.78 -23.65
C LEU A 15 -1.25 -12.39 -23.09
N LEU A 16 -0.87 -13.59 -23.56
CA LEU A 16 0.35 -14.25 -23.15
C LEU A 16 1.59 -13.44 -23.56
N ASP A 17 1.63 -12.91 -24.79
CA ASP A 17 2.73 -12.06 -25.26
C ASP A 17 2.86 -10.78 -24.44
N ARG A 18 1.73 -10.15 -24.08
CA ARG A 18 1.71 -8.98 -23.21
C ARG A 18 2.21 -9.31 -21.81
N PHE A 19 1.84 -10.47 -21.29
CA PHE A 19 2.30 -10.95 -19.99
C PHE A 19 3.80 -11.23 -19.99
N ASP A 20 4.32 -11.86 -21.01
CA ASP A 20 5.77 -12.13 -21.14
C ASP A 20 6.57 -10.82 -21.22
N ARG A 21 6.12 -9.82 -21.98
CA ARG A 21 6.73 -8.48 -21.99
C ARG A 21 6.71 -7.80 -20.62
N TYR A 22 5.59 -7.91 -19.90
CA TYR A 22 5.46 -7.40 -18.53
C TYR A 22 6.47 -8.07 -17.59
N MET A 23 6.58 -9.40 -17.65
CA MET A 23 7.53 -10.16 -16.86
C MET A 23 8.97 -9.70 -17.06
N HIS A 24 9.40 -9.60 -18.33
CA HIS A 24 10.73 -9.12 -18.67
C HIS A 24 11.00 -7.72 -18.12
N LYS A 25 10.06 -6.80 -18.31
CA LYS A 25 10.17 -5.43 -17.81
C LYS A 25 10.28 -5.37 -16.27
N LYS A 26 9.66 -6.32 -15.57
CA LYS A 26 9.67 -6.40 -14.11
C LYS A 26 10.78 -7.28 -13.53
N GLY A 27 11.60 -7.92 -14.37
CA GLY A 27 12.70 -8.77 -13.95
C GLY A 27 12.30 -10.16 -13.44
N TYR A 28 11.09 -10.63 -13.77
CA TYR A 28 10.67 -11.98 -13.42
C TYR A 28 11.36 -13.02 -14.30
N THR A 29 11.82 -14.10 -13.68
CA THR A 29 12.50 -15.21 -14.38
C THR A 29 11.55 -16.34 -14.79
N ASN A 30 10.36 -16.43 -14.16
CA ASN A 30 9.38 -17.45 -14.52
C ASN A 30 7.93 -16.96 -14.35
N ARG A 31 7.05 -17.50 -15.20
CA ARG A 31 5.63 -17.12 -15.25
C ARG A 31 4.87 -17.41 -13.94
N SER A 32 5.19 -18.54 -13.29
CA SER A 32 4.52 -18.94 -12.06
C SER A 32 4.75 -17.96 -10.91
N GLN A 33 5.95 -17.39 -10.80
CA GLN A 33 6.23 -16.37 -9.79
C GLN A 33 5.50 -15.07 -10.11
N ALA A 34 5.59 -14.58 -11.34
CA ALA A 34 4.91 -13.37 -11.77
C ALA A 34 3.39 -13.46 -11.56
N LEU A 35 2.79 -14.60 -11.93
CA LEU A 35 1.35 -14.82 -11.76
C LEU A 35 0.95 -14.87 -10.28
N ARG A 36 1.72 -15.55 -9.44
CA ARG A 36 1.44 -15.57 -7.98
C ARG A 36 1.49 -14.17 -7.38
N ASP A 37 2.44 -13.35 -7.76
CA ASP A 37 2.59 -12.00 -7.23
C ASP A 37 1.45 -11.09 -7.70
N LEU A 38 1.04 -11.20 -8.98
CA LEU A 38 -0.14 -10.51 -9.50
C LEU A 38 -1.42 -10.93 -8.77
N LEU A 39 -1.64 -12.23 -8.60
CA LEU A 39 -2.80 -12.74 -7.87
C LEU A 39 -2.83 -12.27 -6.42
N ARG A 40 -1.70 -12.34 -5.72
CA ARG A 40 -1.61 -11.85 -4.34
C ARG A 40 -1.94 -10.38 -4.24
N LYS A 41 -1.41 -9.57 -5.16
CA LYS A 41 -1.68 -8.13 -5.22
C LYS A 41 -3.16 -7.87 -5.45
N THR A 42 -3.75 -8.47 -6.49
CA THR A 42 -5.16 -8.27 -6.86
C THR A 42 -6.11 -8.71 -5.76
N LEU A 43 -5.86 -9.87 -5.14
CA LEU A 43 -6.69 -10.37 -4.04
C LEU A 43 -6.58 -9.49 -2.80
N MET A 44 -5.38 -9.01 -2.47
CA MET A 44 -5.17 -8.07 -1.37
C MET A 44 -5.93 -6.76 -1.61
N GLU A 45 -5.85 -6.20 -2.82
CA GLU A 45 -6.58 -4.98 -3.19
C GLU A 45 -8.10 -5.17 -3.08
N ALA A 46 -8.62 -6.31 -3.52
CA ALA A 46 -10.03 -6.66 -3.39
C ALA A 46 -10.46 -6.83 -1.91
N GLU A 47 -9.68 -7.55 -1.12
CA GLU A 47 -9.94 -7.74 0.32
C GLU A 47 -9.92 -6.41 1.08
N LEU A 48 -9.01 -5.50 0.73
CA LEU A 48 -8.95 -4.15 1.29
C LEU A 48 -10.17 -3.32 0.93
N ALA A 49 -10.59 -3.37 -0.35
CA ALA A 49 -11.77 -2.66 -0.83
C ALA A 49 -13.05 -3.16 -0.14
N ASP A 50 -13.15 -4.46 0.11
CA ASP A 50 -14.30 -5.09 0.78
C ASP A 50 -14.27 -4.97 2.31
N GLY A 51 -13.21 -4.39 2.89
CA GLY A 51 -13.03 -4.33 4.35
C GLY A 51 -12.80 -5.70 5.02
N ARG A 52 -12.48 -6.74 4.23
CA ARG A 52 -12.34 -8.13 4.71
C ARG A 52 -10.93 -8.50 5.20
N VAL A 53 -9.98 -7.58 5.16
CA VAL A 53 -8.62 -7.86 5.66
C VAL A 53 -8.67 -7.97 7.17
N SER A 54 -8.59 -9.19 7.66
CA SER A 54 -8.44 -9.47 9.09
C SER A 54 -6.97 -9.41 9.50
N GLY A 55 -6.72 -8.90 10.69
CA GLY A 55 -5.39 -8.83 11.28
C GLY A 55 -4.68 -7.49 11.04
N GLU A 56 -3.43 -7.45 11.48
CA GLU A 56 -2.60 -6.26 11.42
C GLU A 56 -2.01 -6.08 10.02
N VAL A 57 -2.02 -4.85 9.54
CA VAL A 57 -1.41 -4.44 8.29
C VAL A 57 -0.37 -3.36 8.54
N VAL A 58 0.59 -3.25 7.64
CA VAL A 58 1.51 -2.10 7.55
C VAL A 58 1.27 -1.43 6.21
N ALA A 59 1.20 -0.12 6.21
CA ALA A 59 0.98 0.66 5.00
C ALA A 59 1.92 1.85 4.93
N THR A 60 2.15 2.33 3.71
CA THR A 60 2.73 3.63 3.48
C THR A 60 1.69 4.55 2.86
N LEU A 61 1.51 5.72 3.44
CA LEU A 61 0.73 6.80 2.86
C LEU A 61 1.70 7.86 2.35
N THR A 62 1.74 8.06 1.04
CA THR A 62 2.51 9.12 0.41
C THR A 62 1.58 10.25 0.05
N ILE A 63 1.84 11.46 0.56
CA ILE A 63 1.05 12.66 0.26
C ILE A 63 1.92 13.75 -0.35
N VAL A 64 1.33 14.53 -1.22
CA VAL A 64 1.90 15.76 -1.77
C VAL A 64 0.98 16.92 -1.41
N TYR A 65 1.53 17.97 -0.88
CA TYR A 65 0.77 19.13 -0.44
C TYR A 65 1.53 20.45 -0.63
N ALA A 66 0.76 21.54 -0.66
CA ALA A 66 1.32 22.87 -0.76
C ALA A 66 2.06 23.26 0.53
N HIS A 67 3.29 23.73 0.40
CA HIS A 67 4.09 24.24 1.51
C HIS A 67 3.46 25.55 2.03
N SER A 68 2.63 25.43 3.04
CA SER A 68 2.07 26.57 3.78
C SER A 68 1.91 26.20 5.25
N SER A 69 2.06 27.17 6.15
CA SER A 69 1.95 26.97 7.59
C SER A 69 0.62 26.33 7.99
N GLY A 70 -0.49 26.75 7.39
CA GLY A 70 -1.81 26.22 7.70
C GLY A 70 -2.02 24.76 7.30
N VAL A 71 -1.43 24.29 6.20
CA VAL A 71 -1.50 22.86 5.81
C VAL A 71 -0.62 22.02 6.73
N THR A 72 0.60 22.44 6.95
CA THR A 72 1.57 21.76 7.83
C THR A 72 1.01 21.60 9.25
N GLU A 73 0.43 22.66 9.79
CA GLU A 73 -0.16 22.64 11.14
C GLU A 73 -1.33 21.67 11.24
N ARG A 74 -2.25 21.67 10.26
CA ARG A 74 -3.38 20.73 10.22
C ARG A 74 -2.93 19.27 10.11
N LEU A 75 -1.95 18.99 9.26
CA LEU A 75 -1.37 17.65 9.12
C LEU A 75 -0.71 17.20 10.42
N LEU A 76 0.08 18.05 11.05
CA LEU A 76 0.74 17.75 12.31
C LEU A 76 -0.28 17.45 13.42
N LYS A 77 -1.34 18.25 13.53
CA LYS A 77 -2.43 18.03 14.50
C LYS A 77 -3.13 16.69 14.29
N LEU A 78 -3.43 16.32 13.04
CA LEU A 78 -4.01 15.02 12.71
C LEU A 78 -3.06 13.86 13.06
N GLN A 79 -1.79 13.98 12.74
CA GLN A 79 -0.79 12.96 13.06
C GLN A 79 -0.66 12.76 14.57
N HIS A 80 -0.67 13.83 15.35
CA HIS A 80 -0.70 13.73 16.82
C HIS A 80 -1.94 13.04 17.36
N GLY A 81 -3.11 13.28 16.75
CA GLY A 81 -4.36 12.59 17.12
C GLY A 81 -4.35 11.09 16.83
N HIS A 82 -3.54 10.66 15.85
CA HIS A 82 -3.44 9.26 15.42
C HIS A 82 -2.06 8.62 15.70
N HIS A 83 -1.32 9.14 16.68
CA HIS A 83 0.07 8.72 16.95
C HIS A 83 0.24 7.21 17.22
N HIS A 84 -0.77 6.51 17.69
CA HIS A 84 -0.72 5.06 17.88
C HIS A 84 -0.69 4.27 16.56
N GLY A 85 -1.29 4.81 15.50
CA GLY A 85 -1.34 4.19 14.18
C GLY A 85 -0.23 4.64 13.23
N ILE A 86 0.53 5.68 13.59
CA ILE A 86 1.61 6.25 12.76
C ILE A 86 2.95 5.89 13.40
N SER A 87 3.71 5.03 12.72
CA SER A 87 5.00 4.54 13.22
C SER A 87 6.16 5.47 12.91
N SER A 88 6.13 6.13 11.77
CA SER A 88 7.15 7.10 11.35
C SER A 88 6.64 8.01 10.25
N THR A 89 7.30 9.13 10.08
CA THR A 89 7.01 10.12 9.05
C THR A 89 8.32 10.65 8.47
N THR A 90 8.38 10.75 7.14
CA THR A 90 9.50 11.37 6.42
C THR A 90 8.97 12.52 5.58
N HIS A 91 9.49 13.71 5.84
CA HIS A 91 9.11 14.95 5.15
C HIS A 91 10.22 15.37 4.18
N ILE A 92 9.82 15.70 2.96
CA ILE A 92 10.74 16.09 1.88
C ILE A 92 10.22 17.38 1.25
N HIS A 93 11.08 18.38 1.12
CA HIS A 93 10.82 19.56 0.28
C HIS A 93 11.13 19.19 -1.17
N VAL A 94 10.09 19.13 -2.00
CA VAL A 94 10.23 18.87 -3.43
C VAL A 94 10.75 20.15 -4.13
N ASP A 95 10.15 21.28 -3.77
CA ASP A 95 10.55 22.63 -4.19
C ASP A 95 10.12 23.65 -3.11
N SER A 96 10.23 24.92 -3.41
CA SER A 96 9.89 26.02 -2.47
C SER A 96 8.39 26.08 -2.10
N ARG A 97 7.53 25.40 -2.84
CA ARG A 97 6.06 25.46 -2.67
C ARG A 97 5.41 24.10 -2.48
N THR A 98 6.15 23.01 -2.64
CA THR A 98 5.61 21.65 -2.64
C THR A 98 6.37 20.77 -1.68
N CYS A 99 5.65 20.10 -0.81
CA CYS A 99 6.16 19.09 0.09
C CYS A 99 5.62 17.71 -0.27
N LEU A 100 6.46 16.69 -0.08
CA LEU A 100 6.08 15.29 -0.10
C LEU A 100 6.32 14.72 1.30
N GLU A 101 5.37 13.96 1.79
CA GLU A 101 5.49 13.29 3.09
C GLU A 101 5.10 11.83 2.94
N VAL A 102 5.92 10.96 3.54
CA VAL A 102 5.66 9.52 3.59
C VAL A 102 5.43 9.13 5.05
N LEU A 103 4.24 8.61 5.32
CA LEU A 103 3.87 8.11 6.65
C LEU A 103 3.84 6.58 6.61
N VAL A 104 4.44 5.95 7.60
CA VAL A 104 4.30 4.50 7.83
C VAL A 104 3.19 4.29 8.85
N LEU A 105 2.14 3.58 8.43
CA LEU A 105 0.96 3.29 9.22
C LEU A 105 0.95 1.82 9.62
N LYS A 106 0.46 1.53 10.82
CA LYS A 106 0.33 0.17 11.33
C LYS A 106 -0.93 0.05 12.18
N GLY A 107 -1.68 -1.03 11.99
CA GLY A 107 -2.92 -1.29 12.71
C GLY A 107 -3.82 -2.24 11.95
N SER A 108 -5.10 -2.28 12.29
CA SER A 108 -6.09 -2.96 11.46
C SER A 108 -6.27 -2.26 10.12
N ALA A 109 -6.72 -2.98 9.10
CA ALA A 109 -6.95 -2.38 7.78
C ALA A 109 -7.95 -1.21 7.83
N GLU A 110 -8.94 -1.30 8.72
CA GLU A 110 -9.93 -0.26 8.92
C GLU A 110 -9.31 1.01 9.55
N GLU A 111 -8.53 0.85 10.62
CA GLU A 111 -7.84 1.96 11.28
C GLU A 111 -6.86 2.66 10.33
N VAL A 112 -6.05 1.89 9.61
CA VAL A 112 -5.09 2.40 8.63
C VAL A 112 -5.81 3.20 7.54
N ARG A 113 -6.93 2.69 7.01
CA ARG A 113 -7.73 3.39 6.01
C ARG A 113 -8.34 4.67 6.58
N HIS A 114 -8.89 4.62 7.78
CA HIS A 114 -9.47 5.79 8.44
C HIS A 114 -8.44 6.91 8.61
N VAL A 115 -7.24 6.58 9.10
CA VAL A 115 -6.14 7.55 9.24
C VAL A 115 -5.73 8.12 7.89
N ALA A 116 -5.57 7.26 6.87
CA ALA A 116 -5.20 7.69 5.53
C ALA A 116 -6.25 8.62 4.90
N ASP A 117 -7.53 8.31 5.05
CA ASP A 117 -8.63 9.12 4.51
C ASP A 117 -8.70 10.48 5.22
N SER A 118 -8.52 10.50 6.54
CA SER A 118 -8.47 11.74 7.32
C SER A 118 -7.35 12.67 6.86
N ILE A 119 -6.17 12.12 6.55
CA ILE A 119 -5.02 12.89 6.08
C ILE A 119 -5.23 13.36 4.62
N ARG A 120 -5.70 12.47 3.73
CA ARG A 120 -5.92 12.80 2.32
C ARG A 120 -6.97 13.91 2.10
N THR A 121 -7.93 14.03 3.00
CA THR A 121 -9.01 15.02 2.93
C THR A 121 -8.64 16.37 3.50
N VAL A 122 -7.46 16.55 4.05
CA VAL A 122 -6.99 17.85 4.55
C VAL A 122 -6.90 18.84 3.40
N LYS A 123 -7.53 20.00 3.57
CA LYS A 123 -7.44 21.09 2.59
C LYS A 123 -5.99 21.52 2.35
N GLY A 124 -5.51 21.41 1.12
CA GLY A 124 -4.13 21.69 0.72
C GLY A 124 -3.33 20.44 0.37
N VAL A 125 -3.82 19.24 0.71
CA VAL A 125 -3.31 17.97 0.18
C VAL A 125 -3.80 17.83 -1.25
N GLN A 126 -2.85 17.72 -2.19
CA GLN A 126 -3.11 17.67 -3.62
C GLN A 126 -3.23 16.25 -4.13
N HIS A 127 -2.46 15.34 -3.53
CA HIS A 127 -2.42 13.93 -3.90
C HIS A 127 -2.11 13.09 -2.67
N GLY A 128 -2.66 11.88 -2.61
CA GLY A 128 -2.39 10.93 -1.54
C GLY A 128 -2.63 9.50 -1.99
N GLU A 129 -1.59 8.66 -1.89
CA GLU A 129 -1.62 7.26 -2.27
C GLU A 129 -1.30 6.37 -1.07
N LEU A 130 -2.16 5.39 -0.81
CA LEU A 130 -2.01 4.40 0.25
C LEU A 130 -1.61 3.05 -0.37
N VAL A 131 -0.48 2.52 0.08
CA VAL A 131 -0.04 1.17 -0.28
C VAL A 131 -0.04 0.33 1.00
N THR A 132 -0.86 -0.71 1.02
CA THR A 132 -1.03 -1.57 2.19
C THR A 132 -0.44 -2.96 1.95
N ILE A 133 0.25 -3.47 2.96
CA ILE A 133 0.86 -4.80 2.95
C ILE A 133 0.38 -5.55 4.19
N LYS A 134 -0.17 -6.76 3.98
CA LYS A 134 -0.53 -7.63 5.09
C LYS A 134 0.73 -8.25 5.68
N VAL A 135 0.97 -8.01 6.96
CA VAL A 135 2.06 -8.67 7.69
C VAL A 135 1.65 -10.11 7.97
N ARG A 136 2.39 -11.07 7.43
CA ARG A 136 2.17 -12.48 7.76
C ARG A 136 2.49 -12.68 9.23
N ASP A 137 1.53 -13.21 9.96
CA ASP A 137 1.73 -13.54 11.37
C ASP A 137 2.79 -14.66 11.50
N ALA A 138 3.97 -14.29 11.97
CA ALA A 138 5.08 -15.22 12.15
C ALA A 138 4.75 -16.33 13.20
N ARG A 139 3.68 -16.14 13.98
CA ARG A 139 3.24 -17.07 15.01
C ARG A 139 2.56 -18.32 14.47
N ARG A 140 2.10 -18.35 13.22
CA ARG A 140 1.48 -19.54 12.59
C ARG A 140 2.47 -20.62 12.15
N ARG A 141 3.79 -20.40 12.27
CA ARG A 141 4.83 -21.38 11.91
C ARG A 141 5.23 -22.34 13.03
N ARG A 142 4.59 -22.27 14.21
CA ARG A 142 4.93 -23.13 15.36
C ARG A 142 3.76 -24.03 15.81
N ARG A 143 3.03 -24.62 14.86
CA ARG A 143 2.18 -25.78 15.17
C ARG A 143 2.27 -26.80 14.05
#